data_e5539036ba4fca986b58e0831ce02b24
#
_entry.id   e5539036ba4fca986b58e0831ce02b24
#
_cell.length_a   1.000
_cell.length_b   1.000
_cell.length_c   1.000
_cell.angle_alpha   90.00
_cell.angle_beta   90.00
_cell.angle_gamma   90.00
#
_symmetry.space_group_name_H-M   'P 1'
#
loop_
_entity.id
_entity.type
_entity.pdbx_description
1 polymer ?
#
loop_
_entity_poly.entity_id
_entity_poly.type
_entity_poly.pdbx_seq_one_letter_code
_entity_poly.pdbx_strand_id
1 'polypeptide(L)'
;MDEPAALFCGEEANGTHLEIYPRSNGDLYACGIGGSDYVEERARLDVGGDCETPSAVQADMSRVSAAVASASKLTSLISSSELPETVGACMRPCPPDALPFMGPVPGYSNAFISAGHNCWGILWGPLSGKLMAEVILDGQATTVDLSAFSPARFLVKRRGRGRKKGDEPVGEQW
;
A
#
# COMPACT_ATOMS: atom_id res chain seq x y z
N MET A 1 -7.64 -24.10 -18.96
CA MET A 1 -6.49 -23.16 -18.79
C MET A 1 -5.43 -23.99 -18.11
N ASP A 2 -4.35 -24.23 -18.81
CA ASP A 2 -3.36 -25.18 -18.33
C ASP A 2 -2.44 -24.62 -17.23
N GLU A 3 -2.35 -23.28 -17.13
CA GLU A 3 -1.64 -22.61 -16.04
C GLU A 3 -2.29 -21.26 -15.71
N PRO A 4 -2.48 -20.92 -14.41
CA PRO A 4 -2.99 -19.63 -14.01
C PRO A 4 -1.92 -18.56 -14.26
N ALA A 5 -2.25 -17.54 -15.02
CA ALA A 5 -1.36 -16.40 -15.30
C ALA A 5 -1.95 -15.10 -14.80
N ALA A 6 -1.14 -14.27 -14.14
CA ALA A 6 -1.50 -12.89 -13.84
C ALA A 6 -1.32 -12.02 -15.09
N LEU A 7 -2.20 -11.04 -15.27
CA LEU A 7 -2.11 -10.05 -16.33
C LEU A 7 -1.71 -8.72 -15.74
N PHE A 8 -0.71 -8.08 -16.34
CA PHE A 8 -0.29 -6.72 -16.04
C PHE A 8 -0.57 -5.87 -17.27
N CYS A 9 -1.51 -4.95 -17.16
CA CYS A 9 -1.98 -4.13 -18.28
C CYS A 9 -1.22 -2.82 -18.34
N GLY A 10 -1.08 -2.26 -19.53
CA GLY A 10 -0.55 -0.90 -19.69
C GLY A 10 -1.50 0.14 -19.14
N GLU A 11 -0.97 1.33 -18.83
CA GLU A 11 -1.77 2.46 -18.38
C GLU A 11 -2.69 2.95 -19.51
N GLU A 12 -3.96 3.17 -19.19
CA GLU A 12 -4.95 3.75 -20.08
C GLU A 12 -5.08 5.26 -19.87
N ALA A 13 -5.70 5.94 -20.84
CA ALA A 13 -5.90 7.40 -20.81
C ALA A 13 -6.71 7.90 -19.58
N ASN A 14 -7.43 7.02 -18.90
CA ASN A 14 -8.17 7.29 -17.66
C ASN A 14 -7.33 7.05 -16.39
N GLY A 15 -6.01 6.78 -16.53
CA GLY A 15 -5.10 6.48 -15.43
C GLY A 15 -5.22 5.06 -14.85
N THR A 16 -6.01 4.19 -15.48
CA THR A 16 -6.16 2.81 -15.04
C THR A 16 -5.03 1.96 -15.61
N HIS A 17 -4.35 1.17 -14.77
CA HIS A 17 -3.40 0.14 -15.15
C HIS A 17 -3.73 -1.13 -14.37
N LEU A 18 -4.55 -2.00 -14.96
CA LEU A 18 -5.06 -3.16 -14.24
C LEU A 18 -3.98 -4.22 -14.04
N GLU A 19 -4.00 -4.80 -12.86
CA GLU A 19 -3.41 -6.08 -12.54
C GLU A 19 -4.56 -7.06 -12.27
N ILE A 20 -4.59 -8.19 -12.99
CA ILE A 20 -5.66 -9.18 -12.87
C ILE A 20 -5.05 -10.52 -12.47
N TYR A 21 -5.54 -11.06 -11.37
CA TYR A 21 -5.06 -12.29 -10.77
C TYR A 21 -6.19 -13.33 -10.72
N PRO A 22 -6.03 -14.51 -11.37
CA PRO A 22 -6.98 -15.61 -11.21
C PRO A 22 -6.85 -16.20 -9.80
N ARG A 23 -7.99 -16.48 -9.17
CA ARG A 23 -8.06 -17.15 -7.89
C ARG A 23 -8.41 -18.61 -8.06
N SER A 24 -8.04 -19.44 -7.08
CA SER A 24 -8.27 -20.90 -7.11
C SER A 24 -9.76 -21.30 -7.11
N ASN A 25 -10.65 -20.40 -6.68
CA ASN A 25 -12.11 -20.60 -6.72
C ASN A 25 -12.74 -20.20 -8.05
N GLY A 26 -11.96 -19.76 -9.04
CA GLY A 26 -12.44 -19.32 -10.35
C GLY A 26 -12.70 -17.82 -10.48
N ASP A 27 -12.61 -17.06 -9.39
CA ASP A 27 -12.77 -15.61 -9.43
C ASP A 27 -11.58 -14.93 -10.09
N LEU A 28 -11.81 -13.73 -10.60
CA LEU A 28 -10.78 -12.80 -11.04
C LEU A 28 -10.67 -11.65 -10.02
N TYR A 29 -9.50 -11.45 -9.46
CA TYR A 29 -9.19 -10.31 -8.63
C TYR A 29 -8.50 -9.24 -9.49
N ALA A 30 -9.08 -8.04 -9.54
CA ALA A 30 -8.50 -6.90 -10.24
C ALA A 30 -8.10 -5.79 -9.25
N CYS A 31 -6.93 -5.22 -9.45
CA CYS A 31 -6.41 -4.07 -8.71
C CYS A 31 -5.55 -3.18 -9.63
N GLY A 32 -4.81 -2.22 -9.08
CA GLY A 32 -3.97 -1.34 -9.88
C GLY A 32 -4.76 -0.20 -10.55
N ILE A 33 -5.75 0.35 -9.86
CA ILE A 33 -6.68 1.34 -10.45
C ILE A 33 -6.14 2.77 -10.28
N GLY A 34 -4.86 2.97 -10.23
CA GLY A 34 -4.22 4.30 -10.19
C GLY A 34 -4.86 5.37 -9.27
N GLY A 35 -4.08 6.35 -8.85
CA GLY A 35 -4.57 7.53 -8.11
C GLY A 35 -5.24 7.20 -6.77
N SER A 36 -4.46 7.05 -5.70
CA SER A 36 -4.99 6.87 -4.34
C SER A 36 -5.09 8.21 -3.63
N ASP A 37 -6.20 8.45 -2.92
CA ASP A 37 -6.30 9.62 -2.06
C ASP A 37 -5.47 9.41 -0.79
N TYR A 38 -4.76 10.47 -0.38
CA TYR A 38 -4.05 10.47 0.89
C TYR A 38 -4.98 10.88 2.02
N VAL A 39 -4.95 10.12 3.11
CA VAL A 39 -5.60 10.52 4.36
C VAL A 39 -4.56 11.25 5.21
N GLU A 40 -4.45 12.56 5.00
CA GLU A 40 -3.53 13.42 5.76
C GLU A 40 -4.14 13.90 7.08
N GLU A 41 -5.45 14.03 7.14
CA GLU A 41 -6.16 14.53 8.30
C GLU A 41 -6.33 13.44 9.36
N ARG A 42 -5.62 13.60 10.46
CA ARG A 42 -5.70 12.66 11.58
C ARG A 42 -7.13 12.47 12.09
N ALA A 43 -7.95 13.51 12.06
CA ALA A 43 -9.34 13.45 12.50
C ALA A 43 -10.17 12.38 11.75
N ARG A 44 -9.79 12.03 10.52
CA ARG A 44 -10.43 10.96 9.75
C ARG A 44 -10.13 9.57 10.31
N LEU A 45 -9.03 9.42 11.05
CA LEU A 45 -8.56 8.18 11.67
C LEU A 45 -8.96 8.06 13.14
N ASP A 46 -9.36 9.17 13.77
CA ASP A 46 -9.77 9.19 15.17
C ASP A 46 -11.21 8.63 15.32
N VAL A 47 -11.61 8.38 16.56
CA VAL A 47 -12.94 7.86 16.88
C VAL A 47 -14.05 8.75 16.28
N GLY A 48 -14.92 8.15 15.48
CA GLY A 48 -15.98 8.85 14.74
C GLY A 48 -15.55 9.36 13.36
N GLY A 49 -14.30 9.18 12.96
CA GLY A 49 -13.82 9.51 11.61
C GLY A 49 -14.24 8.47 10.57
N ASP A 50 -14.30 8.89 9.32
CA ASP A 50 -14.71 8.06 8.18
C ASP A 50 -13.70 6.95 7.83
N CYS A 51 -12.49 7.02 8.38
CA CYS A 51 -11.42 6.02 8.24
C CYS A 51 -10.98 5.43 9.58
N GLU A 52 -11.81 5.50 10.63
CA GLU A 52 -11.49 5.01 11.98
C GLU A 52 -11.10 3.52 12.00
N THR A 53 -11.78 2.72 11.19
CA THR A 53 -11.50 1.29 11.09
C THR A 53 -11.27 0.88 9.64
N PRO A 54 -10.54 -0.23 9.40
CA PRO A 54 -10.35 -0.73 8.03
C PRO A 54 -11.67 -1.01 7.28
N SER A 55 -12.72 -1.40 8.00
CA SER A 55 -14.04 -1.67 7.43
C SER A 55 -14.85 -0.40 7.11
N ALA A 56 -14.45 0.75 7.64
CA ALA A 56 -15.07 2.04 7.33
C ALA A 56 -14.55 2.63 6.01
N VAL A 57 -13.37 2.19 5.56
CA VAL A 57 -12.79 2.67 4.30
C VAL A 57 -13.60 2.17 3.12
N GLN A 58 -14.17 3.11 2.34
CA GLN A 58 -15.02 2.80 1.21
C GLN A 58 -14.26 2.94 -0.11
N ALA A 59 -14.62 2.08 -1.08
CA ALA A 59 -14.10 2.17 -2.43
C ALA A 59 -14.71 3.37 -3.17
N ASP A 60 -13.89 4.04 -3.97
CA ASP A 60 -14.37 5.04 -4.92
C ASP A 60 -15.05 4.34 -6.11
N MET A 61 -16.37 4.47 -6.21
CA MET A 61 -17.17 3.80 -7.24
C MET A 61 -16.87 4.32 -8.65
N SER A 62 -16.36 5.52 -8.81
CA SER A 62 -15.93 6.02 -10.12
C SER A 62 -14.72 5.23 -10.64
N ARG A 63 -13.79 4.90 -9.75
CA ARG A 63 -12.61 4.06 -10.04
C ARG A 63 -13.00 2.60 -10.28
N VAL A 64 -13.95 2.08 -9.52
CA VAL A 64 -14.50 0.74 -9.76
C VAL A 64 -15.09 0.66 -11.17
N SER A 65 -15.89 1.65 -11.56
CA SER A 65 -16.48 1.70 -12.90
C SER A 65 -15.41 1.82 -14.00
N ALA A 66 -14.37 2.60 -13.79
CA ALA A 66 -13.24 2.70 -14.71
C ALA A 66 -12.50 1.35 -14.86
N ALA A 67 -12.27 0.65 -13.74
CA ALA A 67 -11.66 -0.67 -13.76
C ALA A 67 -12.49 -1.71 -14.52
N VAL A 68 -13.80 -1.73 -14.29
CA VAL A 68 -14.73 -2.62 -15.03
C VAL A 68 -14.71 -2.31 -16.53
N ALA A 69 -14.75 -1.02 -16.90
CA ALA A 69 -14.68 -0.60 -18.29
C ALA A 69 -13.35 -1.01 -18.96
N SER A 70 -12.24 -0.93 -18.24
CA SER A 70 -10.94 -1.39 -18.72
C SER A 70 -10.88 -2.91 -18.83
N ALA A 71 -11.35 -3.64 -17.84
CA ALA A 71 -11.37 -5.10 -17.83
C ALA A 71 -12.26 -5.68 -18.95
N SER A 72 -13.39 -5.04 -19.23
CA SER A 72 -14.30 -5.47 -20.31
C SER A 72 -13.70 -5.37 -21.72
N LYS A 73 -12.64 -4.57 -21.91
CA LYS A 73 -11.90 -4.51 -23.16
C LYS A 73 -10.96 -5.70 -23.35
N LEU A 74 -10.54 -6.32 -22.25
CA LEU A 74 -9.60 -7.45 -22.26
C LEU A 74 -10.31 -8.78 -22.54
N THR A 75 -11.56 -8.91 -22.10
CA THR A 75 -12.32 -10.15 -22.25
C THR A 75 -13.83 -9.89 -22.32
N SER A 76 -14.50 -10.63 -23.19
CA SER A 76 -15.96 -10.63 -23.30
C SER A 76 -16.68 -11.31 -22.12
N LEU A 77 -15.94 -11.92 -21.22
CA LEU A 77 -16.50 -12.55 -20.01
C LEU A 77 -16.88 -11.50 -18.95
N ILE A 78 -16.36 -10.29 -19.06
CA ILE A 78 -16.64 -9.18 -18.14
C ILE A 78 -17.54 -8.17 -18.86
N SER A 79 -18.74 -8.00 -18.36
CA SER A 79 -19.68 -6.99 -18.85
C SER A 79 -19.33 -5.61 -18.29
N SER A 80 -19.25 -4.59 -19.16
CA SER A 80 -19.02 -3.21 -18.72
C SER A 80 -20.23 -2.61 -17.99
N SER A 81 -21.39 -3.26 -18.02
CA SER A 81 -22.62 -2.82 -17.35
C SER A 81 -22.86 -3.46 -15.99
N GLU A 82 -22.02 -4.42 -15.60
CA GLU A 82 -22.15 -5.15 -14.34
C GLU A 82 -21.05 -4.75 -13.37
N LEU A 83 -21.42 -4.53 -12.12
CA LEU A 83 -20.45 -4.28 -11.05
C LEU A 83 -19.87 -5.60 -10.55
N PRO A 84 -18.63 -5.58 -10.05
CA PRO A 84 -18.03 -6.74 -9.40
C PRO A 84 -18.87 -7.22 -8.20
N GLU A 85 -18.90 -8.51 -7.94
CA GLU A 85 -19.58 -9.08 -6.78
C GLU A 85 -19.04 -8.53 -5.47
N THR A 86 -17.72 -8.33 -5.42
CA THR A 86 -17.05 -7.78 -4.25
C THR A 86 -16.19 -6.60 -4.63
N VAL A 87 -16.36 -5.51 -3.92
CA VAL A 87 -15.55 -4.29 -4.05
C VAL A 87 -15.01 -3.93 -2.68
N GLY A 88 -13.73 -3.60 -2.61
CA GLY A 88 -13.09 -3.18 -1.37
C GLY A 88 -12.06 -2.10 -1.58
N ALA A 89 -11.79 -1.36 -0.52
CA ALA A 89 -10.68 -0.45 -0.43
C ALA A 89 -9.91 -0.69 0.88
N CYS A 90 -8.65 -0.37 0.90
CA CYS A 90 -7.84 -0.46 2.10
C CYS A 90 -6.85 0.70 2.15
N MET A 91 -6.39 1.01 3.36
CA MET A 91 -5.36 2.01 3.57
C MET A 91 -3.97 1.38 3.44
N ARG A 92 -3.13 2.02 2.67
CA ARG A 92 -1.72 1.69 2.56
C ARG A 92 -0.91 2.66 3.42
N PRO A 93 -0.10 2.18 4.38
CA PRO A 93 0.77 3.06 5.14
C PRO A 93 1.93 3.54 4.27
N CYS A 94 1.99 4.85 4.03
CA CYS A 94 3.00 5.50 3.20
C CYS A 94 3.78 6.52 4.05
N PRO A 95 4.96 6.18 4.55
CA PRO A 95 5.78 7.15 5.28
C PRO A 95 6.22 8.32 4.38
N PRO A 96 6.40 9.53 4.92
CA PRO A 96 6.70 10.73 4.13
C PRO A 96 8.00 10.67 3.33
N ASP A 97 8.91 9.77 3.69
CA ASP A 97 10.19 9.56 3.04
C ASP A 97 10.24 8.27 2.21
N ALA A 98 9.11 7.60 2.01
CA ALA A 98 8.96 6.32 1.31
C ALA A 98 9.72 5.13 1.91
N LEU A 99 10.36 5.30 3.06
CA LEU A 99 11.10 4.23 3.73
C LEU A 99 10.24 3.61 4.84
N PRO A 100 10.21 2.29 4.99
CA PRO A 100 9.47 1.64 6.07
C PRO A 100 10.02 2.05 7.44
N PHE A 101 9.19 1.89 8.47
CA PHE A 101 9.63 1.92 9.86
C PHE A 101 10.02 0.52 10.29
N MET A 102 11.26 0.33 10.72
CA MET A 102 11.75 -0.96 11.21
C MET A 102 12.64 -0.75 12.43
N GLY A 103 12.30 -1.38 13.55
CA GLY A 103 13.09 -1.31 14.76
C GLY A 103 12.30 -1.00 16.04
N PRO A 104 13.00 -0.67 17.15
CA PRO A 104 12.36 -0.36 18.42
C PRO A 104 11.55 0.94 18.37
N VAL A 105 10.39 0.93 19.04
CA VAL A 105 9.56 2.12 19.18
C VAL A 105 10.18 3.06 20.22
N PRO A 106 10.49 4.30 19.87
CA PRO A 106 11.10 5.24 20.79
C PRO A 106 10.28 5.46 22.06
N GLY A 107 10.94 5.40 23.22
CA GLY A 107 10.28 5.55 24.52
C GLY A 107 9.70 4.26 25.11
N TYR A 108 9.81 3.13 24.42
CA TYR A 108 9.38 1.83 24.91
C TYR A 108 10.52 0.82 24.90
N SER A 109 10.66 0.03 25.93
CA SER A 109 11.76 -0.96 26.05
C SER A 109 11.46 -2.29 25.35
N ASN A 110 10.19 -2.60 25.08
CA ASN A 110 9.75 -3.90 24.60
C ASN A 110 8.74 -3.81 23.44
N ALA A 111 8.67 -2.64 22.77
CA ALA A 111 7.81 -2.46 21.61
C ALA A 111 8.67 -2.28 20.35
N PHE A 112 8.28 -2.96 19.29
CA PHE A 112 8.94 -2.92 17.99
C PHE A 112 7.93 -2.68 16.89
N ILE A 113 8.35 -2.09 15.79
CA ILE A 113 7.51 -1.84 14.62
C ILE A 113 8.22 -2.30 13.36
N SER A 114 7.45 -2.89 12.44
CA SER A 114 7.83 -3.14 11.06
C SER A 114 6.61 -2.82 10.20
N ALA A 115 6.57 -1.63 9.59
CA ALA A 115 5.40 -1.12 8.87
C ALA A 115 5.81 -0.06 7.83
N GLY A 116 4.87 0.29 6.96
CA GLY A 116 5.09 1.36 5.99
C GLY A 116 5.91 0.96 4.76
N HIS A 117 5.86 -0.31 4.38
CA HIS A 117 6.56 -0.82 3.19
C HIS A 117 5.91 -0.42 1.87
N ASN A 118 4.87 0.41 1.91
CA ASN A 118 4.11 0.85 0.75
C ASN A 118 3.64 -0.34 -0.11
N CYS A 119 3.80 -0.30 -1.43
CA CYS A 119 3.45 -1.40 -2.35
C CYS A 119 4.43 -2.59 -2.31
N TRP A 120 5.58 -2.45 -1.64
CA TRP A 120 6.65 -3.46 -1.61
C TRP A 120 6.55 -4.46 -0.45
N GLY A 121 5.49 -4.39 0.36
CA GLY A 121 5.38 -5.19 1.59
C GLY A 121 5.47 -6.69 1.38
N ILE A 122 4.86 -7.22 0.31
CA ILE A 122 4.92 -8.66 0.00
C ILE A 122 6.36 -9.06 -0.38
N LEU A 123 7.01 -8.27 -1.24
CA LEU A 123 8.37 -8.54 -1.70
C LEU A 123 9.38 -8.50 -0.56
N TRP A 124 9.28 -7.50 0.31
CA TRP A 124 10.25 -7.27 1.38
C TRP A 124 9.90 -7.99 2.69
N GLY A 125 8.69 -8.52 2.81
CA GLY A 125 8.21 -9.17 4.03
C GLY A 125 9.15 -10.23 4.61
N PRO A 126 9.66 -11.20 3.82
CA PRO A 126 10.56 -12.22 4.33
C PRO A 126 11.85 -11.65 4.91
N LEU A 127 12.48 -10.70 4.20
CA LEU A 127 13.70 -10.05 4.69
C LEU A 127 13.41 -9.18 5.92
N SER A 128 12.32 -8.42 5.89
CA SER A 128 11.90 -7.59 7.03
C SER A 128 11.67 -8.43 8.29
N GLY A 129 11.03 -9.58 8.15
CA GLY A 129 10.85 -10.52 9.26
C GLY A 129 12.17 -11.02 9.84
N LYS A 130 13.14 -11.38 8.98
CA LYS A 130 14.48 -11.80 9.42
C LYS A 130 15.18 -10.67 10.17
N LEU A 131 15.21 -9.45 9.60
CA LEU A 131 15.87 -8.30 10.21
C LEU A 131 15.24 -7.91 11.56
N MET A 132 13.92 -7.99 11.67
CA MET A 132 13.25 -7.74 12.94
C MET A 132 13.54 -8.82 13.98
N ALA A 133 13.67 -10.07 13.58
CA ALA A 133 14.11 -11.14 14.48
C ALA A 133 15.50 -10.87 15.03
N GLU A 134 16.46 -10.46 14.20
CA GLU A 134 17.81 -10.07 14.63
C GLU A 134 17.75 -8.91 15.64
N VAL A 135 16.95 -7.86 15.34
CA VAL A 135 16.79 -6.70 16.24
C VAL A 135 16.21 -7.12 17.60
N ILE A 136 15.21 -7.99 17.61
CA ILE A 136 14.51 -8.40 18.83
C ILE A 136 15.37 -9.34 19.68
N LEU A 137 16.06 -10.29 19.05
CA LEU A 137 16.83 -11.32 19.74
C LEU A 137 18.25 -10.88 20.10
N ASP A 138 18.92 -10.18 19.18
CA ASP A 138 20.33 -9.84 19.28
C ASP A 138 20.55 -8.34 19.56
N GLY A 139 19.48 -7.54 19.59
CA GLY A 139 19.52 -6.11 19.84
C GLY A 139 19.87 -5.27 18.61
N GLN A 140 20.29 -5.87 17.51
CA GLN A 140 20.66 -5.19 16.27
C GLN A 140 20.51 -6.12 15.07
N ALA A 141 20.22 -5.55 13.90
CA ALA A 141 20.29 -6.27 12.64
C ALA A 141 21.73 -6.37 12.17
N THR A 142 22.15 -7.57 11.78
CA THR A 142 23.50 -7.84 11.26
C THR A 142 23.49 -8.06 9.75
N THR A 143 22.38 -8.46 9.19
CA THR A 143 22.23 -8.74 7.76
C THR A 143 22.21 -7.46 6.92
N VAL A 144 21.55 -6.41 7.40
CA VAL A 144 21.42 -5.10 6.73
C VAL A 144 21.40 -4.00 7.78
N ASP A 145 22.02 -2.85 7.50
CA ASP A 145 21.92 -1.66 8.35
C ASP A 145 20.51 -1.06 8.29
N LEU A 146 19.83 -1.07 9.43
CA LEU A 146 18.47 -0.52 9.59
C LEU A 146 18.44 0.94 10.07
N SER A 147 19.56 1.64 10.16
CA SER A 147 19.61 3.01 10.67
C SER A 147 18.70 3.98 9.91
N ALA A 148 18.63 3.83 8.58
CA ALA A 148 17.74 4.63 7.73
C ALA A 148 16.26 4.36 7.96
N PHE A 149 15.90 3.20 8.50
CA PHE A 149 14.52 2.75 8.74
C PHE A 149 14.07 2.98 10.18
N SER A 150 14.95 3.51 11.05
CA SER A 150 14.66 3.73 12.47
C SER A 150 13.39 4.56 12.67
N PRO A 151 12.45 4.13 13.52
CA PRO A 151 11.31 4.95 13.92
C PRO A 151 11.69 6.30 14.54
N ALA A 152 12.87 6.39 15.14
CA ALA A 152 13.40 7.62 15.72
C ALA A 152 13.80 8.69 14.68
N ARG A 153 13.91 8.34 13.40
CA ARG A 153 14.40 9.26 12.35
C ARG A 153 13.58 10.56 12.20
N PHE A 154 12.32 10.54 12.61
CA PHE A 154 11.43 11.71 12.59
C PHE A 154 11.39 12.47 13.93
N LEU A 155 11.96 11.93 15.01
CA LEU A 155 12.01 12.61 16.30
C LEU A 155 13.09 13.69 16.34
N VAL A 156 14.13 13.54 15.56
CA VAL A 156 15.16 14.56 15.41
C VAL A 156 14.61 15.65 14.51
N LYS A 157 14.27 16.82 15.06
CA LYS A 157 13.89 18.00 14.26
C LYS A 157 15.01 18.28 13.25
N ARG A 158 14.83 17.87 11.99
CA ARG A 158 15.66 18.34 10.88
C ARG A 158 15.46 19.86 10.78
N ARG A 159 16.46 20.64 11.24
CA ARG A 159 16.54 22.06 10.94
C ARG A 159 16.59 22.20 9.42
N GLY A 160 15.48 22.65 8.82
CA GLY A 160 15.45 23.25 7.51
C GLY A 160 15.49 22.32 6.31
N ARG A 161 14.41 21.60 6.04
CA ARG A 161 13.91 21.37 4.68
C ARG A 161 12.40 21.22 4.74
N GLY A 162 11.70 22.34 4.61
CA GLY A 162 10.28 22.31 4.33
C GLY A 162 10.07 21.61 2.98
N ARG A 163 9.07 20.72 2.90
CA ARG A 163 8.61 20.11 1.65
C ARG A 163 8.36 21.23 0.64
N LYS A 164 9.06 21.22 -0.48
CA LYS A 164 8.79 22.18 -1.55
C LYS A 164 7.43 21.84 -2.13
N LYS A 165 6.55 22.84 -2.28
CA LYS A 165 5.28 22.71 -2.97
C LYS A 165 5.59 22.29 -4.41
N GLY A 166 5.31 21.05 -4.79
CA GLY A 166 5.64 20.47 -6.09
C GLY A 166 6.38 19.13 -6.06
N ASP A 167 6.75 18.61 -4.88
CA ASP A 167 7.23 17.23 -4.78
C ASP A 167 6.04 16.30 -5.00
N GLU A 168 6.15 15.41 -5.99
CA GLU A 168 5.14 14.39 -6.26
C GLU A 168 4.86 13.55 -5.01
N PRO A 169 3.59 13.16 -4.78
CA PRO A 169 3.25 12.33 -3.65
C PRO A 169 4.04 11.02 -3.71
N VAL A 170 4.81 10.78 -2.68
CA VAL A 170 5.58 9.54 -2.53
C VAL A 170 4.60 8.40 -2.34
N GLY A 171 4.39 7.59 -3.33
CA GLY A 171 3.45 6.46 -3.28
C GLY A 171 2.70 6.18 -4.58
N GLU A 172 2.72 7.10 -5.53
CA GLU A 172 2.15 6.91 -6.87
C GLU A 172 3.18 6.41 -7.90
N GLN A 173 4.24 5.80 -7.47
CA GLN A 173 5.14 5.15 -8.41
C GLN A 173 4.59 3.77 -8.79
N TRP A 174 3.44 3.75 -9.49
CA TRP A 174 2.95 2.64 -10.39
C TRP A 174 1.53 2.92 -10.82
#